data_6ae7b5b992b082428241b7a58d9acdc4
#
_entry.id   6ae7b5b992b082428241b7a58d9acdc4
#
_cell.length_a   1.000
_cell.length_b   1.000
_cell.length_c   1.000
_cell.angle_alpha   90.00
_cell.angle_beta   90.00
_cell.angle_gamma   90.00
#
_symmetry.space_group_name_H-M   'P 1'
#
loop_
_entity.id
_entity.type
_entity.pdbx_description
1 polymer ?
#
loop_
_entity_poly.entity_id
_entity_poly.type
_entity_poly.pdbx_seq_one_letter_code
_entity_poly.pdbx_strand_id
1 'polypeptide(L)'
;MTPYQPPIQPRPATEPVSAGVIDDNADFGEYLAYRARWPQLQRRELAIDARVRLEVRDGQGRPVPDATVSVFAAGRAQPLWARTDAGGRAWLMPQADMAGDLFEVQVSKAGASTRVLWQRGQKDGLQARLDGRPGSASGPARLDLAFLVDATGSMGDEIDKLKRSMKAIAEQIAQLPSRPDLCLALVAYRDRGDAFFIRGADFSNDLAGFQSALAQLQADAGGDNPEAMNEALHTAVHRLSWRGEGTARLVVLVADAPPHLDYGAPQYDDDLRGALARGIKVFSVGASGLDPQGEYILRQAAQFTGGRFVFLTYAEAARPSSGPGRETVHDVRNYSVETLDKLVVRLVSEELAQWPGKP
;
A
#
# COMPACT_ATOMS: atom_id res chain seq x y z
N MET A 1 16.94 -51.35 6.91
CA MET A 1 15.59 -51.13 6.36
C MET A 1 15.31 -49.65 6.48
N THR A 2 15.35 -48.93 5.36
CA THR A 2 15.02 -47.50 5.30
C THR A 2 13.50 -47.40 5.38
N PRO A 3 12.92 -46.54 6.24
CA PRO A 3 11.48 -46.40 6.33
C PRO A 3 10.93 -45.84 5.01
N TYR A 4 9.90 -46.48 4.48
CA TYR A 4 9.15 -46.03 3.31
C TYR A 4 8.48 -44.66 3.66
N GLN A 5 8.93 -43.58 3.03
CA GLN A 5 8.20 -42.33 3.00
C GLN A 5 7.20 -42.39 1.84
N PRO A 6 5.89 -42.26 2.10
CA PRO A 6 4.93 -42.16 1.00
C PRO A 6 5.20 -40.91 0.18
N PRO A 7 4.98 -40.96 -1.14
CA PRO A 7 5.13 -39.77 -2.00
C PRO A 7 4.21 -38.65 -1.48
N ILE A 8 4.78 -37.49 -1.29
CA ILE A 8 4.02 -36.26 -0.94
C ILE A 8 3.06 -36.03 -2.11
N GLN A 9 1.76 -36.25 -1.88
CA GLN A 9 0.76 -35.87 -2.87
C GLN A 9 0.76 -34.32 -2.97
N PRO A 10 0.90 -33.78 -4.17
CA PRO A 10 0.75 -32.32 -4.34
C PRO A 10 -0.65 -31.92 -3.85
N ARG A 11 -0.72 -31.05 -2.85
CA ARG A 11 -2.00 -30.50 -2.40
C ARG A 11 -2.68 -29.78 -3.55
N PRO A 12 -4.00 -29.90 -3.67
CA PRO A 12 -4.69 -29.27 -4.79
C PRO A 12 -4.47 -27.75 -4.77
N ALA A 13 -4.22 -27.19 -5.95
CA ALA A 13 -4.02 -25.74 -6.17
C ALA A 13 -5.22 -24.86 -5.76
N THR A 14 -6.23 -25.43 -5.11
CA THR A 14 -7.49 -24.81 -4.68
C THR A 14 -7.45 -24.25 -3.26
N GLU A 15 -6.42 -24.56 -2.47
CA GLU A 15 -6.35 -24.04 -1.10
C GLU A 15 -6.12 -22.52 -1.10
N PRO A 16 -6.90 -21.76 -0.29
CA PRO A 16 -6.72 -20.32 -0.18
C PRO A 16 -5.37 -20.00 0.47
N VAL A 17 -4.79 -18.87 0.09
CA VAL A 17 -3.55 -18.37 0.70
C VAL A 17 -3.87 -17.77 2.05
N SER A 18 -3.12 -18.13 3.08
CA SER A 18 -3.20 -17.50 4.40
C SER A 18 -2.18 -16.37 4.53
N ALA A 19 -2.55 -15.34 5.26
CA ALA A 19 -1.74 -14.14 5.44
C ALA A 19 -1.88 -13.54 6.84
N GLY A 20 -0.81 -12.90 7.29
CA GLY A 20 -0.80 -12.04 8.46
C GLY A 20 -0.68 -10.57 8.06
N VAL A 21 -0.89 -9.68 9.02
CA VAL A 21 -0.77 -8.23 8.82
C VAL A 21 -0.18 -7.56 10.06
N ILE A 22 0.65 -6.56 9.82
CA ILE A 22 1.11 -5.63 10.86
C ILE A 22 0.84 -4.19 10.43
N ASP A 23 0.65 -3.32 11.43
CA ASP A 23 0.46 -1.88 11.24
C ASP A 23 1.64 -1.13 11.87
N ASP A 24 2.66 -0.88 11.07
CA ASP A 24 3.88 -0.16 11.48
C ASP A 24 3.61 1.31 11.86
N ASN A 25 2.43 1.82 11.57
CA ASN A 25 2.00 3.14 12.02
C ASN A 25 1.35 3.10 13.41
N ALA A 26 0.64 2.03 13.74
CA ALA A 26 0.05 1.82 15.05
C ALA A 26 1.11 1.45 16.09
N ASP A 27 2.07 0.59 15.74
CA ASP A 27 3.21 0.22 16.56
C ASP A 27 4.53 0.78 16.02
N PHE A 28 4.62 2.12 16.00
CA PHE A 28 5.77 2.78 15.42
C PHE A 28 7.07 2.57 16.21
N GLY A 29 6.97 2.33 17.51
CA GLY A 29 8.12 2.00 18.35
C GLY A 29 8.77 0.69 17.92
N GLU A 30 7.97 -0.35 17.68
CA GLU A 30 8.46 -1.63 17.18
C GLU A 30 9.00 -1.49 15.74
N TYR A 31 8.37 -0.67 14.89
CA TYR A 31 8.90 -0.40 13.56
C TYR A 31 10.29 0.25 13.59
N LEU A 32 10.53 1.21 14.49
CA LEU A 32 11.86 1.80 14.66
C LEU A 32 12.87 0.77 15.19
N ALA A 33 12.45 -0.09 16.12
CA ALA A 33 13.28 -1.18 16.61
C ALA A 33 13.60 -2.20 15.51
N TYR A 34 12.61 -2.54 14.67
CA TYR A 34 12.82 -3.36 13.48
C TYR A 34 13.88 -2.76 12.54
N ARG A 35 13.73 -1.48 12.18
CA ARG A 35 14.73 -0.78 11.34
C ARG A 35 16.14 -0.84 11.93
N ALA A 36 16.26 -0.70 13.25
CA ALA A 36 17.54 -0.72 13.93
C ALA A 36 18.20 -2.11 13.93
N ARG A 37 17.45 -3.19 13.77
CA ARG A 37 17.99 -4.56 13.63
C ARG A 37 18.67 -4.81 12.27
N TRP A 38 18.33 -4.00 11.26
CA TRP A 38 18.75 -4.19 9.88
C TRP A 38 19.53 -2.98 9.30
N PRO A 39 20.60 -2.49 9.98
CA PRO A 39 21.32 -1.29 9.52
C PRO A 39 22.08 -1.53 8.21
N GLN A 40 22.39 -2.78 7.88
CA GLN A 40 23.19 -3.17 6.71
C GLN A 40 22.38 -3.25 5.41
N LEU A 41 21.06 -3.26 5.48
CA LEU A 41 20.22 -3.37 4.28
C LEU A 41 20.30 -2.12 3.43
N GLN A 42 20.43 -2.30 2.13
CA GLN A 42 20.39 -1.20 1.17
C GLN A 42 18.96 -0.64 1.06
N ARG A 43 18.82 0.67 1.06
CA ARG A 43 17.53 1.34 1.01
C ARG A 43 17.65 2.79 0.58
N ARG A 44 16.54 3.34 0.13
CA ARG A 44 16.38 4.79 0.00
C ARG A 44 15.93 5.37 1.33
N GLU A 45 16.51 6.48 1.72
CA GLU A 45 16.19 7.10 3.01
C GLU A 45 14.88 7.90 2.94
N LEU A 46 14.00 7.66 3.90
CA LEU A 46 12.78 8.41 4.14
C LEU A 46 12.85 9.00 5.55
N ALA A 47 12.69 10.32 5.65
CA ALA A 47 12.75 11.05 6.92
C ALA A 47 11.42 10.87 7.69
N ILE A 48 11.31 9.80 8.49
CA ILE A 48 10.10 9.44 9.23
C ILE A 48 10.18 9.75 10.73
N ASP A 49 11.36 10.02 11.28
CA ASP A 49 11.57 10.10 12.73
C ASP A 49 10.84 11.31 13.36
N ALA A 50 10.67 12.39 12.60
CA ALA A 50 9.98 13.60 13.03
C ALA A 50 8.55 13.72 12.47
N ARG A 51 7.92 12.57 12.18
CA ARG A 51 6.55 12.55 11.64
C ARG A 51 5.52 13.09 12.63
N VAL A 52 4.48 13.72 12.11
CA VAL A 52 3.31 14.13 12.89
C VAL A 52 2.03 13.73 12.14
N ARG A 53 1.01 13.31 12.88
CA ARG A 53 -0.30 13.02 12.31
C ARG A 53 -1.16 14.28 12.30
N LEU A 54 -1.58 14.71 11.13
CA LEU A 54 -2.59 15.73 10.93
C LEU A 54 -3.98 15.09 10.90
N GLU A 55 -4.93 15.64 11.65
CA GLU A 55 -6.36 15.31 11.55
C GLU A 55 -7.15 16.54 11.12
N VAL A 56 -7.92 16.40 10.06
CA VAL A 56 -8.76 17.46 9.50
C VAL A 56 -10.22 17.14 9.77
N ARG A 57 -10.91 18.06 10.44
CA ARG A 57 -12.33 17.96 10.79
C ARG A 57 -13.10 19.15 10.25
N ASP A 58 -14.37 18.94 9.89
CA ASP A 58 -15.28 20.03 9.54
C ASP A 58 -15.85 20.72 10.80
N GLY A 59 -16.70 21.72 10.60
CA GLY A 59 -17.37 22.44 11.69
C GLY A 59 -18.29 21.58 12.58
N GLN A 60 -18.63 20.38 12.13
CA GLN A 60 -19.45 19.39 12.86
C GLN A 60 -18.60 18.26 13.48
N GLY A 61 -17.27 18.36 13.39
CA GLY A 61 -16.34 17.34 13.90
C GLY A 61 -16.20 16.11 13.02
N ARG A 62 -16.80 16.07 11.84
CA ARG A 62 -16.68 14.95 10.90
C ARG A 62 -15.33 14.97 10.18
N PRO A 63 -14.76 13.83 9.83
CA PRO A 63 -13.53 13.79 9.05
C PRO A 63 -13.70 14.49 7.69
N VAL A 64 -12.65 15.16 7.23
CA VAL A 64 -12.59 15.77 5.90
C VAL A 64 -11.63 14.96 5.04
N PRO A 65 -12.09 13.94 4.30
CA PRO A 65 -11.24 13.14 3.43
C PRO A 65 -10.82 13.94 2.19
N ASP A 66 -9.72 13.50 1.58
CA ASP A 66 -9.20 14.02 0.31
C ASP A 66 -9.01 15.55 0.32
N ALA A 67 -8.71 16.14 1.48
CA ALA A 67 -8.28 17.52 1.59
C ALA A 67 -6.80 17.62 1.15
N THR A 68 -6.49 18.67 0.39
CA THR A 68 -5.12 18.98 -0.01
C THR A 68 -4.36 19.57 1.17
N VAL A 69 -3.17 19.06 1.42
CA VAL A 69 -2.27 19.49 2.48
C VAL A 69 -0.96 20.00 1.86
N SER A 70 -0.62 21.24 2.12
CA SER A 70 0.63 21.88 1.70
C SER A 70 1.42 22.33 2.91
N VAL A 71 2.71 22.09 2.91
CA VAL A 71 3.61 22.47 3.99
C VAL A 71 4.55 23.58 3.50
N PHE A 72 4.68 24.63 4.26
CA PHE A 72 5.52 25.78 3.97
C PHE A 72 6.61 25.90 5.03
N ALA A 73 7.85 25.99 4.59
CA ALA A 73 9.01 26.27 5.42
C ALA A 73 9.54 27.66 5.10
N ALA A 74 9.79 28.50 6.10
CA ALA A 74 10.38 29.84 5.94
C ALA A 74 9.69 30.68 4.85
N GLY A 75 8.36 30.61 4.72
CA GLY A 75 7.56 31.34 3.76
C GLY A 75 7.63 30.82 2.32
N ARG A 76 8.29 29.72 2.06
CA ARG A 76 8.33 29.07 0.74
C ARG A 76 7.29 27.98 0.64
N ALA A 77 6.52 27.99 -0.46
CA ALA A 77 5.65 26.89 -0.79
C ALA A 77 6.47 25.65 -1.12
N GLN A 78 6.16 24.53 -0.44
CA GLN A 78 6.64 23.23 -0.84
C GLN A 78 5.67 22.62 -1.86
N PRO A 79 6.11 21.67 -2.67
CA PRO A 79 5.21 20.85 -3.48
C PRO A 79 4.09 20.27 -2.62
N LEU A 80 2.94 19.99 -3.23
CA LEU A 80 1.85 19.28 -2.57
C LEU A 80 2.42 18.08 -1.81
N TRP A 81 2.18 18.04 -0.48
CA TRP A 81 2.77 17.02 0.38
C TRP A 81 1.88 15.81 0.54
N ALA A 82 0.61 16.04 0.88
CA ALA A 82 -0.30 14.96 1.16
C ALA A 82 -1.74 15.31 0.81
N ARG A 83 -2.57 14.27 0.77
CA ARG A 83 -4.02 14.37 0.88
C ARG A 83 -4.49 13.59 2.09
N THR A 84 -5.56 14.03 2.71
CA THR A 84 -6.15 13.30 3.84
C THR A 84 -6.83 12.02 3.37
N ASP A 85 -6.68 10.95 4.15
CA ASP A 85 -7.36 9.69 3.95
C ASP A 85 -8.88 9.77 4.26
N ALA A 86 -9.59 8.65 4.16
CA ALA A 86 -11.02 8.55 4.44
C ALA A 86 -11.39 9.05 5.85
N GLY A 87 -10.49 8.90 6.81
CA GLY A 87 -10.64 9.39 8.19
C GLY A 87 -10.27 10.86 8.40
N GLY A 88 -9.95 11.59 7.32
CA GLY A 88 -9.49 12.98 7.40
C GLY A 88 -8.08 13.11 7.95
N ARG A 89 -7.23 12.10 7.84
CA ARG A 89 -5.87 12.07 8.42
C ARG A 89 -4.80 12.08 7.34
N ALA A 90 -3.68 12.71 7.64
CA ALA A 90 -2.47 12.64 6.82
C ALA A 90 -1.24 12.55 7.73
N TRP A 91 -0.23 11.80 7.30
CA TRP A 91 1.08 11.84 7.91
C TRP A 91 1.92 12.92 7.26
N LEU A 92 2.47 13.82 8.08
CA LEU A 92 3.40 14.86 7.65
C LEU A 92 4.80 14.46 8.12
N MET A 93 5.73 14.45 7.18
CA MET A 93 7.12 14.05 7.42
C MET A 93 8.03 15.14 6.86
N PRO A 94 8.79 15.87 7.69
CA PRO A 94 9.66 16.91 7.18
C PRO A 94 10.73 16.28 6.31
N GLN A 95 10.93 16.83 5.12
CA GLN A 95 12.04 16.42 4.28
C GLN A 95 13.37 16.92 4.87
N ALA A 96 14.45 16.23 4.56
CA ALA A 96 15.76 16.57 5.11
C ALA A 96 16.27 17.98 4.71
N ASP A 97 15.83 18.45 3.54
CA ASP A 97 16.16 19.79 2.99
C ASP A 97 15.23 20.91 3.49
N MET A 98 14.18 20.59 4.25
CA MET A 98 13.33 21.61 4.85
C MET A 98 14.03 22.28 6.03
N ALA A 99 14.45 23.52 5.83
CA ALA A 99 15.09 24.32 6.87
C ALA A 99 14.11 24.78 7.96
N GLY A 100 14.62 24.90 9.19
CA GLY A 100 13.88 25.43 10.34
C GLY A 100 13.06 24.38 11.08
N ASP A 101 12.49 24.82 12.20
CA ASP A 101 11.74 23.97 13.12
C ASP A 101 10.24 24.28 13.15
N LEU A 102 9.81 25.38 12.51
CA LEU A 102 8.41 25.81 12.45
C LEU A 102 7.92 25.82 11.02
N PHE A 103 6.85 25.10 10.77
CA PHE A 103 6.20 24.98 9.47
C PHE A 103 4.76 25.47 9.52
N GLU A 104 4.32 26.14 8.46
CA GLU A 104 2.92 26.43 8.24
C GLU A 104 2.31 25.30 7.41
N VAL A 105 1.26 24.67 7.93
CA VAL A 105 0.50 23.62 7.25
C VAL A 105 -0.82 24.21 6.79
N GLN A 106 -0.98 24.37 5.50
CA GLN A 106 -2.23 24.79 4.88
C GLN A 106 -3.03 23.58 4.45
N VAL A 107 -4.30 23.55 4.87
CA VAL A 107 -5.28 22.54 4.45
C VAL A 107 -6.36 23.22 3.64
N SER A 108 -6.71 22.63 2.49
CA SER A 108 -7.74 23.17 1.62
C SER A 108 -8.61 22.09 0.99
N LYS A 109 -9.91 22.40 0.81
CA LYS A 109 -10.87 21.60 0.06
C LYS A 109 -12.07 22.43 -0.36
N ALA A 110 -12.53 22.27 -1.61
CA ALA A 110 -13.73 22.91 -2.13
C ALA A 110 -13.84 24.41 -1.85
N GLY A 111 -12.74 25.13 -2.01
CA GLY A 111 -12.65 26.57 -1.79
C GLY A 111 -12.51 27.01 -0.32
N ALA A 112 -12.68 26.14 0.65
CA ALA A 112 -12.35 26.40 2.04
C ALA A 112 -10.86 26.13 2.30
N SER A 113 -10.24 26.93 3.19
CA SER A 113 -8.86 26.70 3.63
C SER A 113 -8.67 27.09 5.08
N THR A 114 -7.72 26.44 5.73
CA THR A 114 -7.28 26.76 7.09
C THR A 114 -5.77 26.56 7.20
N ARG A 115 -5.16 27.13 8.23
CA ARG A 115 -3.73 27.01 8.49
C ARG A 115 -3.49 26.62 9.94
N VAL A 116 -2.53 25.74 10.16
CA VAL A 116 -2.04 25.37 11.48
C VAL A 116 -0.52 25.41 11.49
N LEU A 117 0.06 25.65 12.66
CA LEU A 117 1.51 25.60 12.82
C LEU A 117 1.94 24.22 13.29
N TRP A 118 3.03 23.73 12.72
CA TRP A 118 3.66 22.49 13.09
C TRP A 118 5.11 22.72 13.48
N GLN A 119 5.47 22.31 14.69
CA GLN A 119 6.86 22.35 15.16
C GLN A 119 7.55 21.00 14.95
N ARG A 120 8.75 21.02 14.38
CA ARG A 120 9.56 19.81 14.19
C ARG A 120 9.75 19.08 15.51
N GLY A 121 9.52 17.77 15.49
CA GLY A 121 9.62 16.92 16.70
C GLY A 121 8.41 17.00 17.63
N GLN A 122 7.34 17.73 17.27
CA GLN A 122 6.08 17.69 17.99
C GLN A 122 5.54 16.25 18.00
N LYS A 123 5.24 15.74 19.21
CA LYS A 123 4.71 14.37 19.38
C LYS A 123 3.20 14.32 19.35
N ASP A 124 2.54 15.38 19.82
CA ASP A 124 1.10 15.51 19.74
C ASP A 124 0.66 15.72 18.31
N GLY A 125 -0.43 15.08 17.92
CA GLY A 125 -1.00 15.25 16.59
C GLY A 125 -1.41 16.71 16.33
N LEU A 126 -1.47 17.06 15.05
CA LEU A 126 -2.03 18.34 14.60
C LEU A 126 -3.53 18.21 14.36
N GLN A 127 -4.29 19.21 14.78
CA GLN A 127 -5.70 19.31 14.50
C GLN A 127 -5.95 20.53 13.60
N ALA A 128 -6.64 20.32 12.48
CA ALA A 128 -7.06 21.39 11.59
C ALA A 128 -8.59 21.35 11.45
N ARG A 129 -9.24 22.49 11.66
CA ARG A 129 -10.67 22.65 11.42
C ARG A 129 -10.87 23.38 10.10
N LEU A 130 -11.58 22.75 9.20
CA LEU A 130 -11.92 23.31 7.89
C LEU A 130 -13.39 23.73 7.90
N ASP A 131 -13.66 25.00 8.19
CA ASP A 131 -15.01 25.56 8.20
C ASP A 131 -15.48 25.81 6.76
N GLY A 132 -16.77 25.58 6.52
CA GLY A 132 -17.39 25.66 5.20
C GLY A 132 -18.27 24.43 4.95
N ARG A 133 -18.77 24.30 3.74
CA ARG A 133 -19.31 23.03 3.26
C ARG A 133 -18.23 22.31 2.46
N PRO A 134 -17.27 21.64 3.08
CA PRO A 134 -16.41 20.71 2.36
C PRO A 134 -17.35 19.65 1.83
N GLY A 135 -17.60 19.65 0.52
CA GLY A 135 -18.67 18.95 -0.13
C GLY A 135 -19.02 17.62 0.57
N SER A 136 -20.21 17.53 1.13
CA SER A 136 -20.73 16.25 1.57
C SER A 136 -20.73 15.40 0.32
N ALA A 137 -19.90 14.35 0.31
CA ALA A 137 -19.96 13.35 -0.73
C ALA A 137 -21.37 12.75 -0.67
N SER A 138 -22.27 13.29 -1.48
CA SER A 138 -23.59 12.71 -1.67
C SER A 138 -23.40 11.53 -2.62
N GLY A 139 -23.49 10.32 -2.12
CA GLY A 139 -23.36 9.12 -2.92
C GLY A 139 -22.42 8.08 -2.29
N PRO A 140 -22.31 6.90 -2.91
CA PRO A 140 -21.39 5.87 -2.46
C PRO A 140 -19.94 6.37 -2.49
N ALA A 141 -19.11 5.89 -1.57
CA ALA A 141 -17.69 6.18 -1.58
C ALA A 141 -17.09 5.69 -2.90
N ARG A 142 -16.28 6.54 -3.55
CA ARG A 142 -15.48 6.12 -4.71
C ARG A 142 -14.25 5.40 -4.22
N LEU A 143 -13.96 4.27 -4.84
CA LEU A 143 -12.77 3.48 -4.56
C LEU A 143 -12.03 3.17 -5.85
N ASP A 144 -10.79 3.63 -5.96
CA ASP A 144 -9.83 3.19 -6.95
C ASP A 144 -8.87 2.21 -6.27
N LEU A 145 -8.88 0.96 -6.74
CA LEU A 145 -8.03 -0.11 -6.23
C LEU A 145 -7.15 -0.64 -7.36
N ALA A 146 -5.85 -0.40 -7.26
CA ALA A 146 -4.85 -0.93 -8.18
C ALA A 146 -4.13 -2.12 -7.57
N PHE A 147 -4.01 -3.21 -8.33
CA PHE A 147 -3.12 -4.32 -8.02
C PHE A 147 -1.81 -4.12 -8.78
N LEU A 148 -0.72 -4.11 -8.04
CA LEU A 148 0.65 -4.05 -8.56
C LEU A 148 1.32 -5.37 -8.24
N VAL A 149 1.67 -6.16 -9.26
CA VAL A 149 1.97 -7.59 -9.08
C VAL A 149 3.28 -7.95 -9.75
N ASP A 150 4.16 -8.54 -8.96
CA ASP A 150 5.31 -9.26 -9.48
C ASP A 150 4.86 -10.47 -10.31
N ALA A 151 5.35 -10.58 -11.53
CA ALA A 151 5.05 -11.66 -12.45
C ALA A 151 6.32 -12.37 -12.94
N THR A 152 7.39 -12.27 -12.16
CA THR A 152 8.63 -13.02 -12.41
C THR A 152 8.48 -14.50 -12.07
N GLY A 153 9.40 -15.32 -12.55
CA GLY A 153 9.33 -16.78 -12.43
C GLY A 153 9.34 -17.29 -10.99
N SER A 154 9.95 -16.54 -10.06
CA SER A 154 9.96 -16.85 -8.63
C SER A 154 8.53 -16.91 -8.04
N MET A 155 7.59 -16.14 -8.58
CA MET A 155 6.18 -16.18 -8.20
C MET A 155 5.41 -17.42 -8.70
N GLY A 156 6.06 -18.32 -9.45
CA GLY A 156 5.39 -19.42 -10.19
C GLY A 156 4.58 -20.39 -9.35
N ASP A 157 4.99 -20.65 -8.12
CA ASP A 157 4.29 -21.54 -7.20
C ASP A 157 3.05 -20.90 -6.54
N GLU A 158 2.95 -19.57 -6.55
CA GLU A 158 1.89 -18.81 -5.90
C GLU A 158 1.00 -18.01 -6.83
N ILE A 159 1.48 -17.65 -8.03
CA ILE A 159 0.77 -16.70 -8.91
C ILE A 159 -0.70 -17.08 -9.16
N ASP A 160 -1.00 -18.35 -9.36
CA ASP A 160 -2.37 -18.81 -9.59
C ASP A 160 -3.25 -18.72 -8.33
N LYS A 161 -2.66 -18.91 -7.15
CA LYS A 161 -3.37 -18.71 -5.87
C LYS A 161 -3.62 -17.22 -5.62
N LEU A 162 -2.64 -16.37 -5.92
CA LEU A 162 -2.74 -14.91 -5.80
C LEU A 162 -3.79 -14.36 -6.78
N LYS A 163 -3.83 -14.83 -8.03
CA LYS A 163 -4.86 -14.46 -9.01
C LYS A 163 -6.27 -14.78 -8.48
N ARG A 164 -6.46 -15.96 -7.88
CA ARG A 164 -7.75 -16.30 -7.26
C ARG A 164 -8.09 -15.38 -6.09
N SER A 165 -7.11 -15.09 -5.23
CA SER A 165 -7.31 -14.16 -4.12
C SER A 165 -7.66 -12.76 -4.61
N MET A 166 -6.96 -12.23 -5.61
CA MET A 166 -7.24 -10.90 -6.19
C MET A 166 -8.63 -10.85 -6.85
N LYS A 167 -9.03 -11.93 -7.56
CA LYS A 167 -10.38 -12.06 -8.10
C LYS A 167 -11.42 -12.03 -6.98
N ALA A 168 -11.23 -12.82 -5.93
CA ALA A 168 -12.13 -12.87 -4.78
C ALA A 168 -12.20 -11.52 -4.04
N ILE A 169 -11.08 -10.82 -3.88
CA ILE A 169 -11.02 -9.47 -3.32
C ILE A 169 -11.91 -8.52 -4.13
N ALA A 170 -11.73 -8.47 -5.44
CA ALA A 170 -12.50 -7.59 -6.32
C ALA A 170 -14.00 -7.87 -6.24
N GLU A 171 -14.40 -9.15 -6.28
CA GLU A 171 -15.80 -9.58 -6.18
C GLU A 171 -16.42 -9.22 -4.82
N GLN A 172 -15.71 -9.49 -3.71
CA GLN A 172 -16.19 -9.21 -2.36
C GLN A 172 -16.31 -7.70 -2.10
N ILE A 173 -15.35 -6.90 -2.58
CA ILE A 173 -15.42 -5.43 -2.46
C ILE A 173 -16.60 -4.87 -3.25
N ALA A 174 -16.85 -5.35 -4.47
CA ALA A 174 -18.00 -4.93 -5.27
C ALA A 174 -19.34 -5.26 -4.60
N GLN A 175 -19.37 -6.25 -3.71
CA GLN A 175 -20.57 -6.69 -2.97
C GLN A 175 -20.65 -6.14 -1.54
N LEU A 176 -19.72 -5.27 -1.12
CA LEU A 176 -19.79 -4.67 0.21
C LEU A 176 -21.13 -3.96 0.46
N PRO A 177 -21.68 -4.00 1.68
CA PRO A 177 -22.91 -3.28 2.02
C PRO A 177 -22.84 -1.79 1.70
N SER A 178 -21.66 -1.18 1.77
CA SER A 178 -21.42 0.22 1.40
C SER A 178 -21.54 0.50 -0.10
N ARG A 179 -21.57 -0.55 -0.93
CA ARG A 179 -21.66 -0.47 -2.40
C ARG A 179 -20.75 0.62 -2.99
N PRO A 180 -19.43 0.53 -2.79
CA PRO A 180 -18.54 1.56 -3.30
C PRO A 180 -18.63 1.64 -4.82
N ASP A 181 -18.50 2.85 -5.36
CA ASP A 181 -18.24 3.05 -6.79
C ASP A 181 -16.78 2.63 -7.06
N LEU A 182 -16.60 1.36 -7.43
CA LEU A 182 -15.33 0.68 -7.56
C LEU A 182 -14.78 0.78 -8.98
N CYS A 183 -13.52 1.23 -9.11
CA CYS A 183 -12.70 1.03 -10.30
C CYS A 183 -11.46 0.20 -9.93
N LEU A 184 -11.10 -0.72 -10.81
CA LEU A 184 -9.97 -1.62 -10.66
C LEU A 184 -8.92 -1.37 -11.73
N ALA A 185 -7.64 -1.43 -11.36
CA ALA A 185 -6.51 -1.40 -12.27
C ALA A 185 -5.54 -2.55 -11.96
N LEU A 186 -4.77 -2.95 -12.95
CA LEU A 186 -3.74 -3.97 -12.82
C LEU A 186 -2.44 -3.46 -13.44
N VAL A 187 -1.34 -3.55 -12.71
CA VAL A 187 0.02 -3.35 -13.21
C VAL A 187 0.83 -4.59 -12.85
N ALA A 188 1.32 -5.29 -13.84
CA ALA A 188 2.24 -6.42 -13.65
C ALA A 188 3.63 -6.02 -14.13
N TYR A 189 4.66 -6.48 -13.47
CA TYR A 189 6.04 -6.23 -13.84
C TYR A 189 6.87 -7.51 -13.83
N ARG A 190 7.95 -7.47 -14.57
CA ARG A 190 9.08 -8.40 -14.56
C ARG A 190 10.36 -7.58 -14.52
N ASP A 191 11.47 -8.13 -15.03
CA ASP A 191 12.70 -7.36 -15.10
C ASP A 191 13.07 -6.96 -16.53
N ARG A 192 14.17 -6.17 -16.65
CA ARG A 192 14.73 -5.74 -17.94
C ARG A 192 15.22 -6.93 -18.73
N GLY A 193 14.82 -6.99 -19.99
CA GLY A 193 15.19 -8.09 -20.89
C GLY A 193 14.18 -9.23 -20.95
N ASP A 194 13.17 -9.23 -20.07
CA ASP A 194 12.09 -10.20 -20.09
C ASP A 194 11.08 -9.96 -21.24
N ALA A 195 10.15 -10.88 -21.44
CA ALA A 195 9.12 -10.80 -22.47
C ALA A 195 8.25 -9.54 -22.37
N PHE A 196 8.12 -8.98 -21.21
CA PHE A 196 7.61 -7.62 -20.96
C PHE A 196 8.28 -7.05 -19.70
N PHE A 197 8.42 -5.74 -19.65
CA PHE A 197 8.94 -5.01 -18.51
C PHE A 197 7.80 -4.56 -17.59
N ILE A 198 6.85 -3.80 -18.11
CA ILE A 198 5.62 -3.39 -17.45
C ILE A 198 4.44 -3.70 -18.36
N ARG A 199 3.40 -4.31 -17.80
CA ARG A 199 2.13 -4.56 -18.48
C ARG A 199 0.99 -4.22 -17.55
N GLY A 200 -0.09 -3.61 -18.05
CA GLY A 200 -1.21 -3.27 -17.18
C GLY A 200 -2.49 -2.93 -17.93
N ALA A 201 -3.55 -2.79 -17.13
CA ALA A 201 -4.84 -2.24 -17.51
C ALA A 201 -5.16 -1.07 -16.58
N ASP A 202 -5.53 0.07 -17.16
CA ASP A 202 -5.92 1.26 -16.40
C ASP A 202 -7.27 1.06 -15.70
N PHE A 203 -7.63 1.99 -14.84
CA PHE A 203 -8.85 1.94 -14.05
C PHE A 203 -10.11 1.77 -14.91
N SER A 204 -10.89 0.77 -14.55
CA SER A 204 -12.19 0.48 -15.14
C SER A 204 -13.16 -0.08 -14.08
N ASN A 205 -14.45 0.16 -14.24
CA ASN A 205 -15.49 -0.49 -13.47
C ASN A 205 -15.94 -1.83 -14.08
N ASP A 206 -15.30 -2.26 -15.17
CA ASP A 206 -15.52 -3.56 -15.79
C ASP A 206 -14.82 -4.68 -15.02
N LEU A 207 -15.53 -5.28 -14.08
CA LEU A 207 -15.01 -6.41 -13.29
C LEU A 207 -14.63 -7.61 -14.17
N ALA A 208 -15.38 -7.88 -15.23
CA ALA A 208 -15.10 -9.01 -16.15
C ALA A 208 -13.82 -8.76 -16.96
N GLY A 209 -13.62 -7.52 -17.44
CA GLY A 209 -12.40 -7.09 -18.10
C GLY A 209 -11.18 -7.20 -17.17
N PHE A 210 -11.31 -6.76 -15.92
CA PHE A 210 -10.26 -6.93 -14.91
C PHE A 210 -9.91 -8.41 -14.67
N GLN A 211 -10.92 -9.27 -14.49
CA GLN A 211 -10.73 -10.71 -14.29
C GLN A 211 -10.06 -11.36 -15.50
N SER A 212 -10.40 -10.91 -16.72
CA SER A 212 -9.78 -11.40 -17.95
C SER A 212 -8.31 -11.00 -18.04
N ALA A 213 -7.96 -9.75 -17.69
CA ALA A 213 -6.59 -9.28 -17.61
C ALA A 213 -5.77 -10.08 -16.58
N LEU A 214 -6.36 -10.29 -15.40
CA LEU A 214 -5.74 -11.06 -14.33
C LEU A 214 -5.51 -12.53 -14.73
N ALA A 215 -6.46 -13.14 -15.44
CA ALA A 215 -6.33 -14.53 -15.93
C ALA A 215 -5.16 -14.72 -16.89
N GLN A 216 -4.82 -13.70 -17.67
CA GLN A 216 -3.69 -13.70 -18.61
C GLN A 216 -2.34 -13.53 -17.94
N LEU A 217 -2.31 -13.17 -16.65
CA LEU A 217 -1.06 -13.01 -15.91
C LEU A 217 -0.42 -14.39 -15.70
N GLN A 218 0.86 -14.50 -16.05
CA GLN A 218 1.67 -15.70 -15.87
C GLN A 218 2.99 -15.30 -15.26
N ALA A 219 3.46 -16.08 -14.29
CA ALA A 219 4.82 -15.97 -13.78
C ALA A 219 5.75 -16.67 -14.77
N ASP A 220 6.75 -15.95 -15.26
CA ASP A 220 7.74 -16.47 -16.20
C ASP A 220 8.94 -15.54 -16.25
N ALA A 221 10.08 -16.03 -16.72
CA ALA A 221 11.34 -15.29 -16.72
C ALA A 221 11.79 -14.89 -15.31
N GLY A 222 12.57 -13.81 -15.16
CA GLY A 222 13.26 -13.52 -13.91
C GLY A 222 14.29 -14.61 -13.62
N GLY A 223 15.51 -14.27 -13.39
CA GLY A 223 16.55 -15.24 -13.11
C GLY A 223 17.45 -14.75 -12.00
N ASP A 224 17.19 -13.57 -11.58
CA ASP A 224 17.94 -12.83 -10.60
C ASP A 224 17.00 -12.02 -9.69
N ASN A 225 17.57 -11.51 -8.65
CA ASN A 225 16.99 -10.65 -7.64
C ASN A 225 18.00 -9.50 -7.47
N PRO A 226 17.59 -8.24 -7.58
CA PRO A 226 16.25 -7.64 -7.48
C PRO A 226 15.45 -7.55 -8.80
N GLU A 227 14.19 -7.00 -8.72
CA GLU A 227 13.25 -6.90 -9.83
C GLU A 227 12.76 -5.45 -10.07
N ALA A 228 12.01 -5.22 -11.18
CA ALA A 228 11.62 -3.87 -11.61
C ALA A 228 10.43 -3.26 -10.85
N MET A 229 10.35 -3.45 -9.55
CA MET A 229 9.27 -2.91 -8.70
C MET A 229 9.22 -1.37 -8.73
N ASN A 230 10.36 -0.68 -8.85
CA ASN A 230 10.42 0.79 -8.90
C ASN A 230 9.62 1.34 -10.08
N GLU A 231 9.85 0.81 -11.27
CA GLU A 231 9.22 1.25 -12.51
C GLU A 231 7.72 0.91 -12.52
N ALA A 232 7.36 -0.19 -11.88
CA ALA A 232 5.97 -0.58 -11.70
C ALA A 232 5.25 0.35 -10.71
N LEU A 233 5.88 0.70 -9.59
CA LEU A 233 5.34 1.66 -8.63
C LEU A 233 5.20 3.04 -9.27
N HIS A 234 6.21 3.48 -10.05
CA HIS A 234 6.14 4.72 -10.83
C HIS A 234 4.94 4.72 -11.78
N THR A 235 4.72 3.61 -12.49
CA THR A 235 3.57 3.45 -13.37
C THR A 235 2.26 3.53 -12.59
N ALA A 236 2.15 2.81 -11.47
CA ALA A 236 0.96 2.82 -10.65
C ALA A 236 0.64 4.22 -10.10
N VAL A 237 1.64 4.96 -9.63
CA VAL A 237 1.43 6.28 -9.01
C VAL A 237 1.19 7.37 -10.06
N HIS A 238 1.90 7.37 -11.20
CA HIS A 238 1.96 8.51 -12.10
C HIS A 238 1.29 8.30 -13.45
N ARG A 239 1.04 7.06 -13.87
CA ARG A 239 0.51 6.75 -15.20
C ARG A 239 -0.92 6.25 -15.19
N LEU A 240 -1.38 5.64 -14.09
CA LEU A 240 -2.78 5.26 -13.97
C LEU A 240 -3.68 6.50 -13.83
N SER A 241 -4.88 6.40 -14.41
CA SER A 241 -5.89 7.47 -14.43
C SER A 241 -6.71 7.51 -13.14
N TRP A 242 -6.05 7.79 -12.01
CA TRP A 242 -6.71 7.95 -10.71
C TRP A 242 -7.83 8.98 -10.77
N ARG A 243 -9.02 8.62 -10.29
CA ARG A 243 -10.15 9.54 -10.24
C ARG A 243 -9.86 10.71 -9.30
N GLY A 244 -10.54 11.83 -9.56
CA GLY A 244 -10.37 13.09 -8.84
C GLY A 244 -10.88 13.09 -7.40
N GLU A 245 -11.27 14.25 -6.90
CA GLU A 245 -11.70 14.46 -5.51
C GLU A 245 -12.83 13.51 -5.09
N GLY A 246 -12.78 13.11 -3.82
CA GLY A 246 -13.79 12.24 -3.24
C GLY A 246 -13.57 10.75 -3.52
N THR A 247 -12.34 10.36 -3.85
CA THR A 247 -11.96 8.97 -4.13
C THR A 247 -10.94 8.47 -3.12
N ALA A 248 -11.21 7.32 -2.50
CA ALA A 248 -10.20 6.53 -1.80
C ALA A 248 -9.30 5.84 -2.83
N ARG A 249 -7.98 5.98 -2.70
CA ARG A 249 -6.99 5.46 -3.65
C ARG A 249 -6.08 4.48 -2.95
N LEU A 250 -6.16 3.23 -3.36
CA LEU A 250 -5.42 2.14 -2.73
C LEU A 250 -4.60 1.36 -3.77
N VAL A 251 -3.39 0.99 -3.40
CA VAL A 251 -2.55 0.04 -4.12
C VAL A 251 -2.37 -1.20 -3.25
N VAL A 252 -2.58 -2.38 -3.82
CA VAL A 252 -2.16 -3.66 -3.26
C VAL A 252 -0.93 -4.10 -4.05
N LEU A 253 0.26 -3.91 -3.46
CA LEU A 253 1.55 -4.27 -4.04
C LEU A 253 1.93 -5.66 -3.59
N VAL A 254 2.07 -6.62 -4.51
CA VAL A 254 2.46 -8.01 -4.24
C VAL A 254 3.82 -8.28 -4.86
N ALA A 255 4.79 -8.66 -4.03
CA ALA A 255 6.16 -8.91 -4.46
C ALA A 255 6.85 -9.98 -3.62
N ASP A 256 7.80 -10.71 -4.23
CA ASP A 256 8.69 -11.67 -3.57
C ASP A 256 10.18 -11.26 -3.67
N ALA A 257 10.46 -10.11 -4.27
CA ALA A 257 11.81 -9.56 -4.45
C ALA A 257 11.87 -8.05 -4.14
N PRO A 258 13.05 -7.52 -3.71
CA PRO A 258 13.26 -6.09 -3.57
C PRO A 258 13.37 -5.39 -4.94
N PRO A 259 13.18 -4.06 -4.98
CA PRO A 259 13.42 -3.28 -6.20
C PRO A 259 14.92 -3.12 -6.48
N HIS A 260 15.24 -2.92 -7.75
CA HIS A 260 16.56 -2.43 -8.15
C HIS A 260 16.86 -1.03 -7.61
N LEU A 261 17.92 -0.90 -6.83
CA LEU A 261 18.42 0.40 -6.35
C LEU A 261 19.52 0.98 -7.26
N ASP A 262 20.03 0.19 -8.18
CA ASP A 262 21.14 0.50 -9.12
C ASP A 262 20.68 0.95 -10.51
N TYR A 263 19.40 0.78 -10.84
CA TYR A 263 18.87 1.15 -12.18
C TYR A 263 18.75 2.66 -12.43
N GLY A 264 19.01 3.51 -11.43
CA GLY A 264 18.78 4.94 -11.53
C GLY A 264 17.30 5.30 -11.27
N ALA A 265 16.82 6.38 -11.88
CA ALA A 265 15.42 6.78 -11.75
C ALA A 265 14.51 5.93 -12.68
N PRO A 266 13.25 5.67 -12.29
CA PRO A 266 12.62 6.08 -11.03
C PRO A 266 13.10 5.28 -9.82
N GLN A 267 12.92 5.84 -8.60
CA GLN A 267 13.18 5.15 -7.35
C GLN A 267 11.96 5.24 -6.44
N TYR A 268 11.72 4.18 -5.66
CA TYR A 268 10.49 4.04 -4.86
C TYR A 268 10.26 5.15 -3.85
N ASP A 269 11.31 5.76 -3.30
CA ASP A 269 11.17 6.84 -2.32
C ASP A 269 10.53 8.11 -2.90
N ASP A 270 10.85 8.47 -4.15
CA ASP A 270 10.21 9.58 -4.85
C ASP A 270 8.75 9.25 -5.20
N ASP A 271 8.50 8.01 -5.62
CA ASP A 271 7.15 7.56 -5.94
C ASP A 271 6.26 7.43 -4.70
N LEU A 272 6.81 7.06 -3.55
CA LEU A 272 6.08 7.07 -2.28
C LEU A 272 5.71 8.50 -1.84
N ARG A 273 6.60 9.48 -2.06
CA ARG A 273 6.25 10.91 -1.87
C ARG A 273 5.14 11.33 -2.84
N GLY A 274 5.22 10.89 -4.09
CA GLY A 274 4.18 11.09 -5.09
C GLY A 274 2.84 10.45 -4.71
N ALA A 275 2.87 9.24 -4.16
CA ALA A 275 1.70 8.53 -3.66
C ALA A 275 1.04 9.31 -2.50
N LEU A 276 1.83 9.74 -1.52
CA LEU A 276 1.35 10.54 -0.39
C LEU A 276 0.71 11.86 -0.85
N ALA A 277 1.35 12.55 -1.81
CA ALA A 277 0.82 13.79 -2.40
C ALA A 277 -0.51 13.58 -3.13
N ARG A 278 -0.76 12.40 -3.66
CA ARG A 278 -2.00 12.02 -4.36
C ARG A 278 -3.03 11.36 -3.44
N GLY A 279 -2.69 11.09 -2.17
CA GLY A 279 -3.54 10.35 -1.24
C GLY A 279 -3.69 8.88 -1.61
N ILE A 280 -2.67 8.31 -2.23
CA ILE A 280 -2.60 6.87 -2.54
C ILE A 280 -1.97 6.16 -1.34
N LYS A 281 -2.68 5.16 -0.82
CA LYS A 281 -2.23 4.32 0.28
C LYS A 281 -1.77 2.97 -0.26
N VAL A 282 -0.61 2.48 0.18
CA VAL A 282 -0.04 1.21 -0.27
C VAL A 282 -0.22 0.15 0.81
N PHE A 283 -0.94 -0.92 0.50
CA PHE A 283 -0.90 -2.18 1.22
C PHE A 283 0.10 -3.09 0.52
N SER A 284 1.23 -3.32 1.12
CA SER A 284 2.25 -4.20 0.54
C SER A 284 2.07 -5.63 1.03
N VAL A 285 2.22 -6.59 0.13
CA VAL A 285 2.06 -8.03 0.39
C VAL A 285 3.37 -8.73 0.06
N GLY A 286 4.07 -9.18 1.10
CA GLY A 286 5.25 -10.03 0.95
C GLY A 286 4.85 -11.45 0.59
N ALA A 287 5.20 -11.90 -0.61
CA ALA A 287 5.01 -13.27 -1.08
C ALA A 287 6.16 -14.20 -0.64
N SER A 288 6.06 -15.49 -0.96
CA SER A 288 7.11 -16.44 -0.60
C SER A 288 8.42 -16.13 -1.31
N GLY A 289 9.52 -16.30 -0.59
CA GLY A 289 10.84 -15.98 -1.14
C GLY A 289 11.32 -14.55 -0.85
N LEU A 290 10.44 -13.65 -0.40
CA LEU A 290 10.82 -12.29 -0.08
C LEU A 290 11.93 -12.26 0.98
N ASP A 291 13.06 -11.71 0.61
CA ASP A 291 14.22 -11.58 1.48
C ASP A 291 14.07 -10.42 2.50
N PRO A 292 14.97 -10.29 3.49
CA PRO A 292 14.90 -9.21 4.46
C PRO A 292 14.99 -7.80 3.84
N GLN A 293 15.65 -7.64 2.69
CA GLN A 293 15.72 -6.35 1.99
C GLN A 293 14.38 -5.99 1.36
N GLY A 294 13.74 -6.94 0.70
CA GLY A 294 12.40 -6.78 0.16
C GLY A 294 11.38 -6.51 1.26
N GLU A 295 11.41 -7.27 2.37
CA GLU A 295 10.54 -7.01 3.53
C GLU A 295 10.70 -5.57 4.05
N TYR A 296 11.96 -5.13 4.22
CA TYR A 296 12.25 -3.77 4.71
C TYR A 296 11.61 -2.70 3.81
N ILE A 297 11.77 -2.83 2.49
CA ILE A 297 11.28 -1.85 1.52
C ILE A 297 9.74 -1.89 1.43
N LEU A 298 9.14 -3.08 1.44
CA LEU A 298 7.68 -3.21 1.44
C LEU A 298 7.05 -2.64 2.71
N ARG A 299 7.65 -2.88 3.88
CA ARG A 299 7.22 -2.26 5.14
C ARG A 299 7.37 -0.74 5.10
N GLN A 300 8.48 -0.24 4.55
CA GLN A 300 8.72 1.19 4.38
C GLN A 300 7.65 1.82 3.46
N ALA A 301 7.28 1.16 2.36
CA ALA A 301 6.24 1.63 1.45
C ALA A 301 4.87 1.72 2.14
N ALA A 302 4.48 0.67 2.85
CA ALA A 302 3.23 0.63 3.60
C ALA A 302 3.21 1.69 4.71
N GLN A 303 4.25 1.74 5.54
CA GLN A 303 4.33 2.68 6.66
C GLN A 303 4.28 4.13 6.19
N PHE A 304 5.06 4.50 5.16
CA PHE A 304 5.16 5.88 4.68
C PHE A 304 3.85 6.41 4.10
N THR A 305 3.10 5.56 3.40
CA THR A 305 1.82 5.94 2.78
C THR A 305 0.60 5.76 3.70
N GLY A 306 0.82 5.31 4.94
CA GLY A 306 -0.25 5.05 5.91
C GLY A 306 -1.03 3.75 5.65
N GLY A 307 -0.47 2.84 4.85
CA GLY A 307 -0.97 1.49 4.64
C GLY A 307 -0.47 0.48 5.68
N ARG A 308 -0.50 -0.80 5.33
CA ARG A 308 -0.09 -1.91 6.20
C ARG A 308 0.73 -2.93 5.42
N PHE A 309 1.65 -3.59 6.11
CA PHE A 309 2.39 -4.71 5.57
C PHE A 309 1.63 -6.01 5.84
N VAL A 310 1.27 -6.68 4.77
CA VAL A 310 0.66 -8.01 4.73
C VAL A 310 1.76 -9.00 4.31
N PHE A 311 1.74 -10.20 4.81
CA PHE A 311 2.70 -11.24 4.46
C PHE A 311 2.04 -12.60 4.44
N LEU A 312 2.48 -13.45 3.54
CA LEU A 312 1.95 -14.80 3.43
C LEU A 312 2.44 -15.66 4.60
N THR A 313 1.59 -16.60 4.99
CA THR A 313 1.87 -17.53 6.09
C THR A 313 1.65 -18.98 5.65
N TYR A 314 2.41 -19.90 6.23
CA TYR A 314 2.47 -21.30 5.83
C TYR A 314 2.34 -22.22 7.03
N ALA A 315 2.08 -23.50 6.78
CA ALA A 315 2.15 -24.53 7.84
C ALA A 315 3.58 -24.71 8.35
N GLU A 316 4.58 -24.55 7.45
CA GLU A 316 6.00 -24.51 7.77
C GLU A 316 6.64 -23.31 7.09
N ALA A 317 7.17 -22.36 7.86
CA ALA A 317 7.65 -21.06 7.39
C ALA A 317 8.65 -21.14 6.22
N ALA A 318 9.61 -22.09 6.28
CA ALA A 318 10.64 -22.25 5.27
C ALA A 318 10.19 -23.09 4.06
N ARG A 319 8.93 -23.52 4.02
CA ARG A 319 8.41 -24.39 2.96
C ARG A 319 7.03 -23.95 2.48
N PRO A 320 6.96 -23.04 1.49
CA PRO A 320 5.68 -22.53 0.96
C PRO A 320 4.73 -23.62 0.46
N SER A 321 5.28 -24.73 -0.09
CA SER A 321 4.51 -25.89 -0.52
C SER A 321 3.83 -26.66 0.63
N SER A 322 4.14 -26.34 1.90
CA SER A 322 3.44 -26.93 3.07
C SER A 322 1.97 -26.51 3.16
N GLY A 323 1.57 -25.50 2.39
CA GLY A 323 0.22 -24.96 2.34
C GLY A 323 -0.05 -23.90 3.42
N PRO A 324 -1.29 -23.43 3.51
CA PRO A 324 -1.66 -22.36 4.42
C PRO A 324 -1.44 -22.75 5.88
N GLY A 325 -1.05 -21.77 6.70
CA GLY A 325 -0.74 -21.98 8.11
C GLY A 325 -0.50 -20.68 8.85
N ARG A 326 0.28 -20.73 9.92
CA ARG A 326 0.47 -19.60 10.82
C ARG A 326 1.92 -19.15 10.94
N GLU A 327 2.84 -19.80 10.26
CA GLU A 327 4.26 -19.50 10.35
C GLU A 327 4.70 -18.58 9.20
N THR A 328 5.68 -17.75 9.45
CA THR A 328 6.31 -16.87 8.47
C THR A 328 7.80 -16.75 8.74
N VAL A 329 8.57 -16.43 7.70
CA VAL A 329 10.01 -16.14 7.80
C VAL A 329 10.27 -14.67 8.14
N HIS A 330 9.23 -13.82 8.07
CA HIS A 330 9.36 -12.38 8.27
C HIS A 330 9.60 -12.01 9.73
N ASP A 331 10.33 -10.91 9.95
CA ASP A 331 10.61 -10.36 11.29
C ASP A 331 9.40 -9.56 11.82
N VAL A 332 8.34 -10.29 12.12
CA VAL A 332 7.06 -9.75 12.57
C VAL A 332 6.60 -10.41 13.87
N ARG A 333 5.83 -9.69 14.67
CA ARG A 333 5.32 -10.16 15.96
C ARG A 333 3.85 -9.83 16.12
N ASN A 334 3.14 -10.59 16.98
CA ASN A 334 1.78 -10.29 17.39
C ASN A 334 0.78 -10.09 16.25
N TYR A 335 0.76 -11.03 15.30
CA TYR A 335 -0.17 -10.99 14.17
C TYR A 335 -1.27 -12.05 14.27
N SER A 336 -2.41 -11.74 13.68
CA SER A 336 -3.49 -12.70 13.39
C SER A 336 -3.36 -13.20 11.97
N VAL A 337 -3.91 -14.39 11.70
CA VAL A 337 -3.88 -15.03 10.39
C VAL A 337 -5.30 -15.21 9.87
N GLU A 338 -5.51 -14.78 8.64
CA GLU A 338 -6.75 -14.93 7.88
C GLU A 338 -6.41 -15.43 6.47
N THR A 339 -7.42 -15.70 5.62
CA THR A 339 -7.15 -15.85 4.18
C THR A 339 -6.85 -14.48 3.58
N LEU A 340 -5.94 -14.42 2.61
CA LEU A 340 -5.47 -13.16 2.01
C LEU A 340 -6.63 -12.30 1.48
N ASP A 341 -7.61 -12.93 0.83
CA ASP A 341 -8.79 -12.23 0.31
C ASP A 341 -9.60 -11.55 1.42
N LYS A 342 -9.93 -12.27 2.49
CA LYS A 342 -10.67 -11.72 3.63
C LYS A 342 -9.90 -10.60 4.32
N LEU A 343 -8.59 -10.79 4.48
CA LEU A 343 -7.73 -9.80 5.11
C LEU A 343 -7.72 -8.49 4.31
N VAL A 344 -7.48 -8.54 3.00
CA VAL A 344 -7.45 -7.35 2.16
C VAL A 344 -8.83 -6.69 2.08
N VAL A 345 -9.91 -7.47 1.95
CA VAL A 345 -11.28 -6.94 1.98
C VAL A 345 -11.58 -6.23 3.30
N ARG A 346 -11.12 -6.79 4.43
CA ARG A 346 -11.25 -6.13 5.75
C ARG A 346 -10.51 -4.80 5.79
N LEU A 347 -9.25 -4.75 5.31
CA LEU A 347 -8.46 -3.51 5.28
C LEU A 347 -9.12 -2.41 4.43
N VAL A 348 -9.65 -2.79 3.26
CA VAL A 348 -10.40 -1.87 2.39
C VAL A 348 -11.70 -1.41 3.07
N SER A 349 -12.41 -2.32 3.73
CA SER A 349 -13.65 -2.00 4.44
C SER A 349 -13.40 -1.04 5.62
N GLU A 350 -12.31 -1.24 6.37
CA GLU A 350 -11.88 -0.34 7.45
C GLU A 350 -11.58 1.08 6.92
N GLU A 351 -10.96 1.19 5.76
CA GLU A 351 -10.72 2.47 5.10
C GLU A 351 -12.04 3.14 4.70
N LEU A 352 -12.91 2.43 3.99
CA LEU A 352 -14.21 2.95 3.54
C LEU A 352 -15.15 3.28 4.70
N ALA A 353 -15.09 2.56 5.81
CA ALA A 353 -15.92 2.81 6.99
C ALA A 353 -15.65 4.17 7.64
N GLN A 354 -14.52 4.78 7.38
CA GLN A 354 -14.15 6.10 7.89
C GLN A 354 -14.68 7.24 7.00
N TRP A 355 -15.18 6.93 5.82
CA TRP A 355 -15.69 7.94 4.88
C TRP A 355 -16.92 8.65 5.44
N PRO A 356 -16.96 10.01 5.49
CA PRO A 356 -18.13 10.74 5.95
C PRO A 356 -19.21 10.72 4.87
N GLY A 357 -20.21 9.97 5.02
CA GLY A 357 -21.29 9.82 4.04
C GLY A 357 -21.84 8.40 4.08
N LYS A 358 -22.06 7.89 5.28
CA LYS A 358 -22.85 6.65 5.41
C LYS A 358 -24.27 6.91 4.93
N PRO A 359 -24.83 5.92 4.19
CA PRO A 359 -26.24 5.91 3.89
C PRO A 359 -27.07 5.90 5.16
#